data_555624f89da059df95f0ed429c3f55ea
#
_entry.id   555624f89da059df95f0ed429c3f55ea
#
_cell.length_a   1.000
_cell.length_b   1.000
_cell.length_c   1.000
_cell.angle_alpha   90.00
_cell.angle_beta   90.00
_cell.angle_gamma   90.00
#
_symmetry.space_group_name_H-M   'P 1'
#
loop_
_entity.id
_entity.type
_entity.pdbx_description
1 polymer ?
#
loop_
_entity_poly.entity_id
_entity_poly.type
_entity_poly.pdbx_seq_one_letter_code
_entity_poly.pdbx_strand_id
1 'polypeptide(L)'
;GLVGSEMCIRDRKQTYRNRCTIAGPDGELALSIPTVKPDTLKCPMKDIRISDHGNWRHLHWNAIESAYNSTPYFEYYKDDFRPFYEKKYEFLADFNEELCQLVCKLIDIQPCIERTSEYKTEFTTEETDFREIIHPKKDFRIADPEFVPHPYYQVFDSKLGFLPNLSIIDLLFNMGPESLLVLTSK
;
A
#
# COMPACT_ATOMS: atom_id res chain seq x y z
N GLY A 1 2.37 2.04 17.34
CA GLY A 1 1.01 1.74 16.87
C GLY A 1 0.67 2.56 15.64
N LEU A 2 0.16 1.94 14.58
CA LEU A 2 -0.36 2.67 13.42
C LEU A 2 -1.70 3.29 13.80
N VAL A 3 -1.76 4.61 13.87
CA VAL A 3 -2.99 5.35 14.12
C VAL A 3 -3.63 5.70 12.77
N GLY A 4 -4.75 5.08 12.44
CA GLY A 4 -5.55 5.45 11.29
C GLY A 4 -6.39 6.69 11.59
N SER A 5 -6.19 7.80 10.88
CA SER A 5 -7.00 9.00 11.06
C SER A 5 -8.26 8.94 10.20
N GLU A 6 -9.40 9.10 10.81
CA GLU A 6 -10.74 9.03 10.20
C GLU A 6 -11.10 10.24 9.31
N MET A 7 -10.32 11.31 9.33
CA MET A 7 -10.71 12.54 8.63
C MET A 7 -9.80 12.86 7.45
N CYS A 8 -10.36 12.85 6.25
CA CYS A 8 -9.69 13.31 5.05
C CYS A 8 -9.82 14.84 4.98
N ILE A 9 -8.71 15.55 5.13
CA ILE A 9 -8.67 16.99 4.89
C ILE A 9 -8.28 17.21 3.44
N ARG A 10 -9.19 17.81 2.67
CA ARG A 10 -9.01 18.26 1.29
C ARG A 10 -8.83 17.16 0.23
N ASP A 11 -9.35 17.44 -0.94
CA ASP A 11 -9.26 16.76 -2.23
C ASP A 11 -7.78 16.47 -2.65
N ARG A 12 -7.06 15.68 -1.86
CA ARG A 12 -5.72 15.23 -2.19
C ARG A 12 -5.80 13.93 -2.99
N LYS A 13 -6.01 14.10 -4.28
CA LYS A 13 -5.80 13.03 -5.25
C LYS A 13 -4.36 12.54 -5.16
N GLN A 14 -4.15 11.22 -5.22
CA GLN A 14 -2.85 10.60 -5.25
C GLN A 14 -2.09 10.57 -3.90
N THR A 15 -2.69 9.93 -2.93
CA THR A 15 -2.00 9.50 -1.71
C THR A 15 -1.83 7.98 -1.72
N TYR A 16 -1.00 7.42 -0.85
CA TYR A 16 -0.90 5.97 -0.67
C TYR A 16 -2.17 5.30 -0.12
N ARG A 17 -3.21 6.06 0.21
CA ARG A 17 -4.52 5.54 0.62
C ARG A 17 -5.24 4.79 -0.51
N ASN A 18 -5.11 5.28 -1.74
CA ASN A 18 -5.75 4.68 -2.91
C ASN A 18 -4.74 4.35 -4.03
N ARG A 19 -3.45 4.33 -3.71
CA ARG A 19 -2.39 4.09 -4.69
C ARG A 19 -1.26 3.28 -4.07
N CYS A 20 -0.74 2.33 -4.84
CA CYS A 20 0.53 1.69 -4.57
C CYS A 20 1.41 1.70 -5.82
N THR A 21 2.69 1.42 -5.64
CA THR A 21 3.66 1.31 -6.73
C THR A 21 4.23 -0.10 -6.72
N ILE A 22 4.20 -0.76 -7.87
CA ILE A 22 4.79 -2.09 -8.07
C ILE A 22 5.93 -2.00 -9.08
N ALA A 23 6.79 -3.04 -9.15
CA ALA A 23 7.73 -3.19 -10.23
C ALA A 23 7.01 -3.64 -11.50
N GLY A 24 7.42 -3.10 -12.63
CA GLY A 24 6.99 -3.55 -13.96
C GLY A 24 8.21 -3.74 -14.85
N PRO A 25 8.06 -4.29 -16.06
CA PRO A 25 9.16 -4.56 -16.98
C PRO A 25 9.92 -3.32 -17.46
N ASP A 26 9.29 -2.15 -17.37
CA ASP A 26 9.86 -0.87 -17.81
C ASP A 26 10.12 0.12 -16.66
N GLY A 27 10.03 -0.33 -15.43
CA GLY A 27 10.22 0.48 -14.22
C GLY A 27 9.03 0.44 -13.27
N GLU A 28 8.91 1.47 -12.47
CA GLU A 28 7.82 1.60 -11.49
C GLU A 28 6.45 1.76 -12.19
N LEU A 29 5.48 0.99 -11.73
CA LEU A 29 4.10 1.03 -12.18
C LEU A 29 3.17 1.40 -11.03
N ALA A 30 2.47 2.52 -11.16
CA ALA A 30 1.52 2.96 -10.17
C ALA A 30 0.13 2.39 -10.42
N LEU A 31 -0.42 1.70 -9.43
CA LEU A 31 -1.78 1.21 -9.40
C LEU A 31 -2.64 2.12 -8.52
N SER A 32 -3.67 2.74 -9.10
CA SER A 32 -4.53 3.67 -8.39
C SER A 32 -5.98 3.22 -8.43
N ILE A 33 -6.58 3.06 -7.25
CA ILE A 33 -8.00 2.76 -7.11
C ILE A 33 -8.79 4.05 -7.35
N PRO A 34 -9.70 4.08 -8.33
CA PRO A 34 -10.53 5.24 -8.57
C PRO A 34 -11.55 5.42 -7.45
N THR A 35 -11.72 6.66 -7.00
CA THR A 35 -12.69 7.01 -5.94
C THR A 35 -13.76 7.93 -6.48
N VAL A 36 -14.96 7.82 -5.92
CA VAL A 36 -16.05 8.75 -6.18
C VAL A 36 -15.69 10.10 -5.55
N LYS A 37 -15.88 11.18 -6.31
CA LYS A 37 -15.65 12.52 -5.76
C LYS A 37 -16.65 12.79 -4.65
N PRO A 38 -16.21 13.11 -3.43
CA PRO A 38 -17.14 13.43 -2.35
C PRO A 38 -17.85 14.77 -2.62
N ASP A 39 -19.10 14.87 -2.19
CA ASP A 39 -19.92 16.09 -2.32
C ASP A 39 -19.45 17.20 -1.39
N THR A 40 -18.69 16.88 -0.35
CA THR A 40 -18.18 17.79 0.66
C THR A 40 -16.67 17.97 0.57
N LEU A 41 -16.17 19.16 0.91
CA LEU A 41 -14.74 19.47 0.95
C LEU A 41 -13.96 18.68 2.02
N LYS A 42 -14.67 18.14 3.01
CA LYS A 42 -14.11 17.31 4.08
C LYS A 42 -14.91 16.00 4.11
N CYS A 43 -14.31 14.93 3.64
CA CYS A 43 -14.89 13.61 3.68
C CYS A 43 -14.04 12.73 4.62
N PRO A 44 -14.62 12.11 5.65
CA PRO A 44 -13.92 11.13 6.45
C PRO A 44 -13.39 9.97 5.60
N MET A 45 -12.26 9.39 5.99
CA MET A 45 -11.65 8.28 5.23
C MET A 45 -12.61 7.09 5.09
N LYS A 46 -13.41 6.82 6.11
CA LYS A 46 -14.42 5.74 6.13
C LYS A 46 -15.52 5.91 5.09
N ASP A 47 -15.80 7.15 4.66
CA ASP A 47 -16.88 7.48 3.72
C ASP A 47 -16.39 7.60 2.27
N ILE A 48 -15.10 7.39 2.00
CA ILE A 48 -14.54 7.40 0.64
C ILE A 48 -15.03 6.16 -0.09
N ARG A 49 -15.83 6.36 -1.14
CA ARG A 49 -16.36 5.28 -1.96
C ARG A 49 -15.44 4.96 -3.14
N ILE A 50 -15.29 3.68 -3.42
CA ILE A 50 -14.60 3.19 -4.61
C ILE A 50 -15.51 3.37 -5.82
N SER A 51 -14.95 3.87 -6.92
CA SER A 51 -15.64 3.94 -8.21
C SER A 51 -15.38 2.68 -9.03
N ASP A 52 -16.42 2.17 -9.69
CA ASP A 52 -16.29 1.05 -10.63
C ASP A 52 -15.83 1.49 -12.04
N HIS A 53 -15.48 2.78 -12.21
CA HIS A 53 -15.06 3.31 -13.49
C HIS A 53 -13.76 2.67 -13.99
N GLY A 54 -13.71 2.34 -15.28
CA GLY A 54 -12.46 1.94 -15.95
C GLY A 54 -12.01 0.50 -15.71
N ASN A 55 -12.87 -0.37 -15.17
CA ASN A 55 -12.54 -1.79 -14.93
C ASN A 55 -11.20 -2.00 -14.20
N TRP A 56 -10.88 -1.09 -13.26
CA TRP A 56 -9.60 -1.02 -12.59
C TRP A 56 -9.19 -2.33 -11.89
N ARG A 57 -10.15 -3.11 -11.37
CA ARG A 57 -9.86 -4.38 -10.68
C ARG A 57 -9.16 -5.35 -11.62
N HIS A 58 -9.73 -5.54 -12.80
CA HIS A 58 -9.14 -6.42 -13.82
C HIS A 58 -7.77 -5.90 -14.29
N LEU A 59 -7.67 -4.59 -14.52
CA LEU A 59 -6.40 -3.98 -14.95
C LEU A 59 -5.31 -4.12 -13.90
N HIS A 60 -5.63 -3.89 -12.62
CA HIS A 60 -4.68 -4.05 -11.53
C HIS A 60 -4.25 -5.50 -11.36
N TRP A 61 -5.22 -6.44 -11.39
CA TRP A 61 -4.89 -7.86 -11.26
C TRP A 61 -3.99 -8.33 -12.40
N ASN A 62 -4.31 -7.99 -13.63
CA ASN A 62 -3.48 -8.32 -14.79
C ASN A 62 -2.07 -7.70 -14.69
N ALA A 63 -1.96 -6.47 -14.20
CA ALA A 63 -0.67 -5.83 -13.98
C ALA A 63 0.16 -6.56 -12.93
N ILE A 64 -0.45 -6.95 -11.81
CA ILE A 64 0.20 -7.72 -10.74
C ILE A 64 0.63 -9.10 -11.26
N GLU A 65 -0.27 -9.82 -11.91
CA GLU A 65 0.02 -11.14 -12.47
C GLU A 65 1.15 -11.06 -13.52
N SER A 66 1.10 -10.10 -14.43
CA SER A 66 2.14 -9.89 -15.44
C SER A 66 3.49 -9.53 -14.84
N ALA A 67 3.51 -8.76 -13.75
CA ALA A 67 4.73 -8.34 -13.09
C ALA A 67 5.37 -9.47 -12.27
N TYR A 68 4.56 -10.29 -11.60
CA TYR A 68 5.05 -11.21 -10.56
C TYR A 68 4.89 -12.68 -10.86
N ASN A 69 4.29 -13.07 -11.99
CA ASN A 69 4.08 -14.48 -12.35
C ASN A 69 5.37 -15.33 -12.38
N SER A 70 6.52 -14.70 -12.61
CA SER A 70 7.83 -15.36 -12.62
C SER A 70 8.59 -15.26 -11.29
N THR A 71 8.01 -14.64 -10.26
CA THR A 71 8.65 -14.56 -8.94
C THR A 71 8.49 -15.86 -8.16
N PRO A 72 9.41 -16.14 -7.21
CA PRO A 72 9.41 -17.42 -6.48
C PRO A 72 8.14 -17.71 -5.69
N TYR A 73 7.46 -16.68 -5.18
CA TYR A 73 6.34 -16.86 -4.24
C TYR A 73 4.99 -16.35 -4.75
N PHE A 74 4.88 -15.77 -5.94
CA PHE A 74 3.61 -15.28 -6.46
C PHE A 74 2.56 -16.38 -6.53
N GLU A 75 2.92 -17.53 -7.10
CA GLU A 75 2.03 -18.68 -7.24
C GLU A 75 1.50 -19.17 -5.88
N TYR A 76 2.28 -18.97 -4.81
CA TYR A 76 1.92 -19.38 -3.46
C TYR A 76 0.89 -18.44 -2.81
N TYR A 77 0.95 -17.15 -3.12
CA TYR A 77 0.11 -16.12 -2.48
C TYR A 77 -1.01 -15.57 -3.37
N LYS A 78 -0.98 -15.82 -4.67
CA LYS A 78 -1.94 -15.22 -5.61
C LYS A 78 -3.39 -15.45 -5.25
N ASP A 79 -3.74 -16.64 -4.73
CA ASP A 79 -5.11 -17.00 -4.37
C ASP A 79 -5.61 -16.25 -3.12
N ASP A 80 -4.71 -15.77 -2.26
CA ASP A 80 -5.06 -14.90 -1.13
C ASP A 80 -5.38 -13.46 -1.58
N PHE A 81 -4.70 -12.97 -2.61
CA PHE A 81 -4.87 -11.60 -3.12
C PHE A 81 -5.97 -11.46 -4.17
N ARG A 82 -6.18 -12.46 -4.98
CA ARG A 82 -7.15 -12.45 -6.09
C ARG A 82 -8.56 -12.04 -5.69
N PRO A 83 -9.13 -12.49 -4.55
CA PRO A 83 -10.46 -12.12 -4.11
C PRO A 83 -10.67 -10.61 -3.94
N PHE A 84 -9.63 -9.84 -3.62
CA PHE A 84 -9.69 -8.37 -3.49
C PHE A 84 -9.99 -7.68 -4.82
N TYR A 85 -9.66 -8.31 -5.93
CA TYR A 85 -9.89 -7.80 -7.28
C TYR A 85 -11.13 -8.41 -7.95
N GLU A 86 -11.74 -9.44 -7.36
CA GLU A 86 -12.99 -10.04 -7.80
C GLU A 86 -14.19 -9.51 -7.02
N LYS A 87 -14.04 -9.32 -5.71
CA LYS A 87 -15.06 -8.76 -4.82
C LYS A 87 -15.22 -7.26 -5.06
N LYS A 88 -16.45 -6.77 -5.00
CA LYS A 88 -16.72 -5.34 -4.99
C LYS A 88 -16.72 -4.81 -3.57
N TYR A 89 -15.89 -3.81 -3.33
CA TYR A 89 -15.87 -3.03 -2.11
C TYR A 89 -16.56 -1.69 -2.36
N GLU A 90 -17.45 -1.29 -1.48
CA GLU A 90 -18.08 0.02 -1.54
C GLU A 90 -17.16 1.10 -1.00
N PHE A 91 -16.51 0.85 0.13
CA PHE A 91 -15.65 1.81 0.81
C PHE A 91 -14.18 1.44 0.67
N LEU A 92 -13.36 2.47 0.45
CA LEU A 92 -11.91 2.32 0.33
C LEU A 92 -11.28 1.89 1.67
N ALA A 93 -11.84 2.32 2.79
CA ALA A 93 -11.38 1.93 4.12
C ALA A 93 -11.49 0.43 4.35
N ASP A 94 -12.60 -0.20 3.95
CA ASP A 94 -12.82 -1.63 4.13
C ASP A 94 -11.84 -2.46 3.28
N PHE A 95 -11.65 -2.05 2.02
CA PHE A 95 -10.64 -2.67 1.14
C PHE A 95 -9.24 -2.60 1.74
N ASN A 96 -8.83 -1.41 2.21
CA ASN A 96 -7.50 -1.21 2.76
C ASN A 96 -7.29 -1.99 4.06
N GLU A 97 -8.31 -2.05 4.92
CA GLU A 97 -8.23 -2.77 6.19
C GLU A 97 -8.11 -4.27 5.99
N GLU A 98 -8.99 -4.86 5.18
CA GLU A 98 -8.94 -6.30 4.88
C GLU A 98 -7.60 -6.67 4.22
N LEU A 99 -7.12 -5.85 3.26
CA LEU A 99 -5.84 -6.08 2.59
C LEU A 99 -4.67 -5.95 3.57
N CYS A 100 -4.68 -4.95 4.44
CA CYS A 100 -3.65 -4.76 5.47
C CYS A 100 -3.60 -5.96 6.44
N GLN A 101 -4.76 -6.44 6.88
CA GLN A 101 -4.86 -7.62 7.74
C GLN A 101 -4.30 -8.87 7.06
N LEU A 102 -4.62 -9.07 5.77
CA LEU A 102 -4.05 -10.17 4.99
C LEU A 102 -2.52 -10.06 4.94
N VAL A 103 -1.99 -8.92 4.53
CA VAL A 103 -0.53 -8.72 4.43
C VAL A 103 0.15 -8.95 5.78
N CYS A 104 -0.37 -8.38 6.87
CA CYS A 104 0.17 -8.59 8.21
C CYS A 104 0.21 -10.08 8.60
N LYS A 105 -0.86 -10.81 8.27
CA LYS A 105 -0.93 -12.26 8.49
C LYS A 105 0.14 -13.01 7.68
N LEU A 106 0.31 -12.66 6.40
CA LEU A 106 1.24 -13.35 5.51
C LEU A 106 2.72 -13.11 5.85
N ILE A 107 3.04 -11.95 6.42
CA ILE A 107 4.41 -11.63 6.89
C ILE A 107 4.60 -11.91 8.39
N ASP A 108 3.62 -12.53 9.04
CA ASP A 108 3.64 -12.92 10.46
C ASP A 108 3.90 -11.75 11.42
N ILE A 109 3.22 -10.62 11.21
CA ILE A 109 3.23 -9.48 12.14
C ILE A 109 1.84 -9.25 12.73
N GLN A 110 1.78 -8.81 13.99
CA GLN A 110 0.54 -8.50 14.70
C GLN A 110 0.61 -7.05 15.22
N PRO A 111 0.42 -6.04 14.36
CA PRO A 111 0.43 -4.66 14.80
C PRO A 111 -0.81 -4.36 15.63
N CYS A 112 -0.65 -3.54 16.69
CA CYS A 112 -1.78 -2.96 17.38
C CYS A 112 -2.33 -1.79 16.55
N ILE A 113 -3.49 -1.99 15.93
CA ILE A 113 -4.14 -0.98 15.08
C ILE A 113 -5.35 -0.43 15.83
N GLU A 114 -5.34 0.86 16.10
CA GLU A 114 -6.46 1.56 16.73
C GLU A 114 -7.08 2.55 15.73
N ARG A 115 -8.40 2.68 15.77
CA ARG A 115 -9.14 3.68 15.01
C ARG A 115 -9.40 4.90 15.88
N THR A 116 -9.12 6.08 15.35
CA THR A 116 -9.46 7.33 16.03
C THR A 116 -10.88 7.76 15.65
N SER A 117 -11.66 8.19 16.62
CA SER A 117 -13.00 8.76 16.39
C SER A 117 -12.97 10.21 15.89
N GLU A 118 -11.86 10.92 16.16
CA GLU A 118 -11.69 12.32 15.82
C GLU A 118 -10.33 12.55 15.14
N TYR A 119 -10.25 13.60 14.34
CA TYR A 119 -9.01 14.02 13.73
C TYR A 119 -8.10 14.67 14.76
N LYS A 120 -7.01 13.96 15.09
CA LYS A 120 -5.99 14.44 16.03
C LYS A 120 -5.06 15.43 15.34
N THR A 121 -4.94 16.65 15.87
CA THR A 121 -4.05 17.72 15.37
C THR A 121 -2.80 17.88 16.21
N GLU A 122 -2.84 17.49 17.48
CA GLU A 122 -1.75 17.61 18.43
C GLU A 122 -1.24 16.20 18.79
N PHE A 123 0.06 16.03 18.80
CA PHE A 123 0.73 14.78 19.10
C PHE A 123 1.67 14.96 20.28
N THR A 124 1.81 13.92 21.09
CA THR A 124 2.82 13.88 22.16
C THR A 124 4.19 13.59 21.59
N THR A 125 5.23 13.76 22.39
CA THR A 125 6.62 13.47 21.98
C THR A 125 6.89 12.00 21.68
N GLU A 126 5.99 11.11 22.11
CA GLU A 126 6.04 9.66 21.87
C GLU A 126 5.29 9.24 20.60
N GLU A 127 4.56 10.17 19.97
CA GLU A 127 3.75 9.91 18.79
C GLU A 127 4.39 10.56 17.57
N THR A 128 4.46 9.82 16.47
CA THR A 128 4.94 10.34 15.18
C THR A 128 3.79 10.38 14.19
N ASP A 129 3.56 11.55 13.57
CA ASP A 129 2.55 11.74 12.54
C ASP A 129 3.15 11.49 11.14
N PHE A 130 2.84 10.34 10.57
CA PHE A 130 3.26 9.97 9.21
C PHE A 130 2.29 10.38 8.10
N ARG A 131 1.13 10.98 8.40
CA ARG A 131 0.07 11.30 7.43
C ARG A 131 0.51 12.20 6.29
N GLU A 132 1.44 13.11 6.57
CA GLU A 132 2.01 14.06 5.60
C GLU A 132 3.45 13.72 5.21
N ILE A 133 4.13 12.88 5.98
CA ILE A 133 5.50 12.45 5.74
C ILE A 133 5.52 11.41 4.64
N ILE A 134 4.72 10.34 4.79
CA ILE A 134 4.62 9.25 3.81
C ILE A 134 3.65 9.65 2.69
N HIS A 135 4.21 10.11 1.57
CA HIS A 135 3.41 10.62 0.45
C HIS A 135 4.08 10.31 -0.90
N PRO A 136 3.34 9.85 -1.94
CA PRO A 136 3.92 9.43 -3.23
C PRO A 136 4.60 10.56 -4.03
N LYS A 137 4.38 11.82 -3.67
CA LYS A 137 5.02 12.98 -4.30
C LYS A 137 6.20 13.54 -3.50
N LYS A 138 6.51 12.96 -2.35
CA LYS A 138 7.65 13.36 -1.52
C LYS A 138 8.77 12.34 -1.69
N ASP A 139 9.98 12.80 -1.81
CA ASP A 139 11.13 11.92 -1.73
C ASP A 139 11.23 11.37 -0.29
N PHE A 140 11.09 10.06 -0.17
CA PHE A 140 11.14 9.38 1.12
C PHE A 140 12.46 9.57 1.83
N ARG A 141 13.58 9.76 1.10
CA ARG A 141 14.92 10.01 1.66
C ARG A 141 15.00 11.33 2.43
N ILE A 142 14.17 12.31 2.00
CA ILE A 142 14.10 13.63 2.67
C ILE A 142 13.02 13.59 3.75
N ALA A 143 11.89 12.93 3.46
CA ALA A 143 10.73 12.91 4.34
C ALA A 143 10.96 12.02 5.58
N ASP A 144 11.70 10.92 5.43
CA ASP A 144 12.08 9.99 6.49
C ASP A 144 13.56 9.59 6.34
N PRO A 145 14.49 10.42 6.84
CA PRO A 145 15.93 10.18 6.71
C PRO A 145 16.43 8.94 7.45
N GLU A 146 15.65 8.44 8.41
CA GLU A 146 15.99 7.23 9.17
C GLU A 146 15.62 5.95 8.39
N PHE A 147 14.75 6.07 7.40
CA PHE A 147 14.41 4.95 6.54
C PHE A 147 15.48 4.72 5.48
N VAL A 148 16.25 3.66 5.65
CA VAL A 148 17.25 3.20 4.69
C VAL A 148 16.72 1.95 4.00
N PRO A 149 16.43 2.00 2.67
CA PRO A 149 15.97 0.82 1.95
C PRO A 149 17.06 -0.26 1.93
N HIS A 150 16.73 -1.45 2.41
CA HIS A 150 17.61 -2.61 2.29
C HIS A 150 17.32 -3.34 0.98
N PRO A 151 18.33 -3.52 0.11
CA PRO A 151 18.15 -4.27 -1.12
C PRO A 151 17.75 -5.73 -0.84
N TYR A 152 16.77 -6.22 -1.58
CA TYR A 152 16.35 -7.60 -1.59
C TYR A 152 16.19 -8.05 -3.05
N TYR A 153 16.06 -9.35 -3.27
CA TYR A 153 15.87 -9.88 -4.61
C TYR A 153 14.57 -9.35 -5.24
N GLN A 154 14.68 -8.78 -6.45
CA GLN A 154 13.56 -8.33 -7.27
C GLN A 154 13.66 -8.95 -8.65
N VAL A 155 12.54 -9.44 -9.19
CA VAL A 155 12.51 -10.16 -10.48
C VAL A 155 13.06 -9.33 -11.65
N PHE A 156 12.97 -7.99 -11.59
CA PHE A 156 13.48 -7.08 -12.61
C PHE A 156 14.86 -6.48 -12.29
N ASP A 157 15.51 -6.90 -11.22
CA ASP A 157 16.80 -6.33 -10.77
C ASP A 157 17.87 -6.35 -11.85
N SER A 158 17.96 -7.46 -12.62
CA SER A 158 18.94 -7.57 -13.71
C SER A 158 18.78 -6.53 -14.83
N LYS A 159 17.57 -5.99 -15.02
CA LYS A 159 17.25 -4.99 -16.06
C LYS A 159 17.23 -3.56 -15.51
N LEU A 160 16.68 -3.38 -14.33
CA LEU A 160 16.34 -2.06 -13.78
C LEU A 160 17.23 -1.66 -12.60
N GLY A 161 17.96 -2.61 -12.01
CA GLY A 161 18.56 -2.45 -10.70
C GLY A 161 17.49 -2.50 -9.60
N PHE A 162 17.93 -2.35 -8.36
CA PHE A 162 17.02 -2.33 -7.20
C PHE A 162 16.12 -1.10 -7.22
N LEU A 163 14.80 -1.32 -7.20
CA LEU A 163 13.79 -0.28 -7.10
C LEU A 163 13.34 -0.16 -5.63
N PRO A 164 13.71 0.91 -4.91
CA PRO A 164 13.32 1.08 -3.51
C PRO A 164 11.88 1.56 -3.37
N ASN A 165 11.32 1.41 -2.17
CA ASN A 165 10.01 1.97 -1.78
C ASN A 165 8.82 1.49 -2.64
N LEU A 166 8.87 0.27 -3.11
CA LEU A 166 7.73 -0.38 -3.75
C LEU A 166 6.70 -0.84 -2.72
N SER A 167 5.53 -1.24 -3.20
CA SER A 167 4.51 -1.88 -2.38
C SER A 167 5.06 -3.12 -1.69
N ILE A 168 4.57 -3.39 -0.48
CA ILE A 168 4.93 -4.59 0.31
C ILE A 168 4.69 -5.91 -0.45
N ILE A 169 3.79 -5.93 -1.42
CA ILE A 169 3.55 -7.12 -2.25
C ILE A 169 4.75 -7.46 -3.12
N ASP A 170 5.57 -6.47 -3.55
CA ASP A 170 6.81 -6.72 -4.26
C ASP A 170 7.78 -7.53 -3.39
N LEU A 171 7.97 -7.10 -2.15
CA LEU A 171 8.80 -7.84 -1.19
C LEU A 171 8.24 -9.26 -0.94
N LEU A 172 6.92 -9.37 -0.70
CA LEU A 172 6.28 -10.64 -0.37
C LEU A 172 6.39 -11.66 -1.52
N PHE A 173 6.14 -11.23 -2.76
CA PHE A 173 6.20 -12.14 -3.91
C PHE A 173 7.63 -12.55 -4.29
N ASN A 174 8.62 -11.70 -4.00
CA ASN A 174 10.02 -12.02 -4.26
C ASN A 174 10.70 -12.79 -3.12
N MET A 175 10.40 -12.47 -1.84
CA MET A 175 11.09 -13.00 -0.67
C MET A 175 10.24 -13.97 0.17
N GLY A 176 8.91 -13.96 0.00
CA GLY A 176 8.01 -14.86 0.73
C GLY A 176 8.18 -14.76 2.26
N PRO A 177 8.41 -15.90 2.94
CA PRO A 177 8.57 -15.93 4.40
C PRO A 177 9.76 -15.13 4.93
N GLU A 178 10.76 -14.84 4.09
CA GLU A 178 11.93 -14.02 4.46
C GLU A 178 11.62 -12.52 4.48
N SER A 179 10.43 -12.10 4.06
CA SER A 179 10.03 -10.69 4.03
C SER A 179 10.18 -10.01 5.39
N LEU A 180 9.87 -10.70 6.48
CA LEU A 180 10.02 -10.17 7.83
C LEU A 180 11.49 -9.86 8.18
N LEU A 181 12.41 -10.69 7.73
CA LEU A 181 13.86 -10.48 7.96
C LEU A 181 14.34 -9.21 7.26
N VAL A 182 13.89 -8.97 6.03
CA VAL A 182 14.22 -7.73 5.28
C VAL A 182 13.65 -6.50 5.98
N LEU A 183 12.42 -6.57 6.48
CA LEU A 183 11.75 -5.46 7.19
C LEU A 183 12.36 -5.14 8.56
N THR A 184 13.04 -6.12 9.19
CA THR A 184 13.62 -5.97 10.52
C THR A 184 15.15 -5.86 10.51
N SER A 185 15.79 -6.02 9.35
CA SER A 185 17.22 -5.79 9.21
C SER A 185 17.56 -4.32 9.47
N LYS A 186 18.53 -4.08 10.34
CA LYS A 186 19.04 -2.75 10.71
C LYS A 186 20.27 -2.41 9.89
#